data_e96266c785992950be943908c7ae0534
#
_entry.id   e96266c785992950be943908c7ae0534
#
_cell.length_a   1.000
_cell.length_b   1.000
_cell.length_c   1.000
_cell.angle_alpha   90.00
_cell.angle_beta   90.00
_cell.angle_gamma   90.00
#
_symmetry.space_group_name_H-M   'P 1'
#
loop_
_entity.id
_entity.type
_entity.pdbx_description
1 polymer ?
#
loop_
_entity_poly.entity_id
_entity_poly.type
_entity_poly.pdbx_seq_one_letter_code
_entity_poly.pdbx_strand_id
1 'polypeptide(L)'
;MTSDPQKNAFDLDYSSRERQFPEGFKRKIVADLQEGMPQFDVLQYFGNQPDIFETYDHLVLATDPEGERIIGILGAKDFVRGSTCFLYLWTAMVVDRYHRTSLFKRINQFFLRQVSERNGGLPPLIVAKTYNPVVYNMFRALSARIPGATLYPDLEAPRQCPDMVDLARDVVGTLSANLRLDAETGLIPGGQRSVAPDFFPRMAMSSHARTNDHFVAHVGSSDQILCMVRLAPGAEPYVQQRIIR
;
A
#
# COMPACT_ATOMS: atom_id res chain seq x y z
N MET A 1 -13.42 -16.26 -23.02
CA MET A 1 -13.77 -15.77 -21.68
C MET A 1 -14.27 -14.34 -21.86
N THR A 2 -15.57 -14.14 -21.90
CA THR A 2 -16.19 -12.83 -21.98
C THR A 2 -16.02 -12.16 -20.65
N SER A 3 -15.26 -11.05 -20.60
CA SER A 3 -15.14 -10.20 -19.43
C SER A 3 -16.53 -9.59 -19.16
N ASP A 4 -17.09 -9.88 -18.01
CA ASP A 4 -18.33 -9.28 -17.53
C ASP A 4 -18.11 -7.75 -17.40
N PRO A 5 -18.79 -6.91 -18.19
CA PRO A 5 -18.58 -5.47 -18.17
C PRO A 5 -18.96 -4.83 -16.83
N GLN A 6 -19.81 -5.44 -16.01
CA GLN A 6 -20.16 -4.95 -14.67
C GLN A 6 -19.00 -5.07 -13.66
N LYS A 7 -18.06 -5.99 -13.83
CA LYS A 7 -16.88 -6.13 -12.95
C LYS A 7 -15.88 -4.97 -13.02
N ASN A 8 -16.03 -4.05 -13.97
CA ASN A 8 -15.13 -2.91 -14.15
C ASN A 8 -15.77 -1.56 -13.81
N ALA A 9 -17.03 -1.53 -13.40
CA ALA A 9 -17.69 -0.32 -12.93
C ALA A 9 -17.48 -0.19 -11.41
N PHE A 10 -16.99 0.96 -10.98
CA PHE A 10 -16.85 1.36 -9.57
C PHE A 10 -16.50 2.83 -9.52
N ASP A 11 -16.87 3.50 -8.44
CA ASP A 11 -16.56 4.89 -8.19
C ASP A 11 -15.40 5.00 -7.21
N LEU A 12 -14.59 6.06 -7.37
CA LEU A 12 -13.46 6.36 -6.50
C LEU A 12 -13.64 7.74 -5.88
N ASP A 13 -13.65 7.80 -4.56
CA ASP A 13 -13.68 9.04 -3.78
C ASP A 13 -12.35 9.22 -3.04
N TYR A 14 -11.82 10.45 -3.09
CA TYR A 14 -10.62 10.84 -2.37
C TYR A 14 -10.96 11.80 -1.25
N SER A 15 -10.38 11.54 -0.10
CA SER A 15 -10.49 12.42 1.07
C SER A 15 -9.11 12.73 1.63
N SER A 16 -8.91 13.98 2.03
CA SER A 16 -7.74 14.42 2.78
C SER A 16 -8.04 14.46 4.27
N ARG A 17 -7.01 14.63 5.08
CA ARG A 17 -7.06 14.72 6.55
C ARG A 17 -8.11 15.70 7.09
N GLU A 18 -8.49 16.72 6.31
CA GLU A 18 -9.49 17.72 6.72
C GLU A 18 -10.91 17.16 6.81
N ARG A 19 -11.17 16.03 6.13
CA ARG A 19 -12.49 15.39 6.14
C ARG A 19 -12.62 14.45 7.34
N GLN A 20 -13.42 14.84 8.31
CA GLN A 20 -13.83 13.96 9.40
C GLN A 20 -14.93 13.01 8.93
N PHE A 21 -14.79 11.74 9.20
CA PHE A 21 -15.82 10.74 8.91
C PHE A 21 -16.68 10.51 10.15
N PRO A 22 -18.04 10.60 10.01
CA PRO A 22 -18.94 10.21 11.09
C PRO A 22 -18.70 8.75 11.50
N GLU A 23 -18.84 8.43 12.79
CA GLU A 23 -18.65 7.08 13.33
C GLU A 23 -19.51 6.02 12.62
N GLY A 24 -20.76 6.38 12.24
CA GLY A 24 -21.61 5.49 11.45
C GLY A 24 -21.02 5.12 10.10
N PHE A 25 -20.34 6.08 9.44
CA PHE A 25 -19.70 5.83 8.15
C PHE A 25 -18.42 5.00 8.29
N LYS A 26 -17.59 5.24 9.32
CA LYS A 26 -16.42 4.40 9.62
C LYS A 26 -16.83 2.95 9.86
N ARG A 27 -17.89 2.73 10.67
CA ARG A 27 -18.46 1.39 10.90
C ARG A 27 -18.94 0.75 9.60
N LYS A 28 -19.59 1.52 8.71
CA LYS A 28 -20.01 1.01 7.41
C LYS A 28 -18.82 0.56 6.57
N ILE A 29 -17.74 1.34 6.48
CA ILE A 29 -16.51 0.96 5.76
C ILE A 29 -16.00 -0.40 6.27
N VAL A 30 -15.87 -0.55 7.58
CA VAL A 30 -15.35 -1.77 8.20
C VAL A 30 -16.29 -2.96 7.96
N ALA A 31 -17.59 -2.76 8.09
CA ALA A 31 -18.58 -3.82 7.86
C ALA A 31 -18.61 -4.30 6.41
N ASP A 32 -18.62 -3.38 5.45
CA ASP A 32 -18.63 -3.72 4.02
C ASP A 32 -17.36 -4.49 3.62
N LEU A 33 -16.19 -4.05 4.12
CA LEU A 33 -14.93 -4.74 3.88
C LEU A 33 -14.90 -6.13 4.54
N GLN A 34 -15.41 -6.26 5.78
CA GLN A 34 -15.50 -7.57 6.46
C GLN A 34 -16.41 -8.54 5.71
N GLU A 35 -17.57 -8.08 5.24
CA GLU A 35 -18.48 -8.90 4.43
C GLU A 35 -17.81 -9.34 3.11
N GLY A 36 -17.09 -8.41 2.47
CA GLY A 36 -16.42 -8.65 1.19
C GLY A 36 -15.11 -9.45 1.28
N MET A 37 -14.56 -9.63 2.48
CA MET A 37 -13.30 -10.32 2.77
C MET A 37 -13.46 -11.28 3.96
N PRO A 38 -14.35 -12.29 3.88
CA PRO A 38 -14.74 -13.11 5.03
C PRO A 38 -13.60 -13.97 5.59
N GLN A 39 -12.49 -14.13 4.85
CA GLN A 39 -11.32 -14.88 5.29
C GLN A 39 -10.35 -14.04 6.14
N PHE A 40 -10.59 -12.71 6.23
CA PHE A 40 -9.74 -11.78 6.95
C PHE A 40 -10.50 -11.21 8.16
N ASP A 41 -9.84 -11.04 9.28
CA ASP A 41 -10.44 -10.38 10.45
C ASP A 41 -10.28 -8.86 10.34
N VAL A 42 -11.07 -8.26 9.42
CA VAL A 42 -11.07 -6.81 9.17
C VAL A 42 -11.52 -6.05 10.41
N LEU A 43 -12.47 -6.61 11.16
CA LEU A 43 -12.95 -6.02 12.43
C LEU A 43 -11.81 -5.89 13.44
N GLN A 44 -11.00 -6.95 13.62
CA GLN A 44 -9.85 -6.91 14.51
C GLN A 44 -8.77 -5.94 14.01
N TYR A 45 -8.51 -5.91 12.69
CA TYR A 45 -7.53 -4.98 12.11
C TYR A 45 -7.85 -3.53 12.48
N PHE A 46 -9.08 -3.09 12.26
CA PHE A 46 -9.50 -1.73 12.61
C PHE A 46 -9.70 -1.55 14.11
N GLY A 47 -10.18 -2.57 14.82
CA GLY A 47 -10.35 -2.55 16.27
C GLY A 47 -9.04 -2.39 17.05
N ASN A 48 -7.95 -2.95 16.55
CA ASN A 48 -6.61 -2.77 17.11
C ASN A 48 -6.00 -1.37 16.81
N GLN A 49 -6.64 -0.59 15.94
CA GLN A 49 -6.21 0.74 15.51
C GLN A 49 -7.42 1.71 15.49
N PRO A 50 -8.03 2.00 16.65
CA PRO A 50 -9.30 2.72 16.72
C PRO A 50 -9.26 4.09 16.04
N ASP A 51 -8.10 4.78 16.09
CA ASP A 51 -7.93 6.13 15.55
C ASP A 51 -7.31 6.11 14.13
N ILE A 52 -7.33 4.97 13.43
CA ILE A 52 -6.62 4.85 12.14
C ILE A 52 -7.18 5.80 11.09
N PHE A 53 -8.50 6.01 11.07
CA PHE A 53 -9.14 6.92 10.10
C PHE A 53 -8.71 8.38 10.30
N GLU A 54 -8.44 8.79 11.53
CA GLU A 54 -7.94 10.12 11.88
C GLU A 54 -6.44 10.28 11.58
N THR A 55 -5.74 9.17 11.44
CA THR A 55 -4.29 9.21 11.16
C THR A 55 -3.97 9.31 9.67
N TYR A 56 -4.94 9.01 8.78
CA TYR A 56 -4.71 9.13 7.34
C TYR A 56 -4.66 10.60 6.92
N ASP A 57 -3.59 10.99 6.25
CA ASP A 57 -3.52 12.26 5.54
C ASP A 57 -4.22 12.17 4.18
N HIS A 58 -4.29 10.96 3.63
CA HIS A 58 -4.92 10.64 2.34
C HIS A 58 -5.71 9.35 2.46
N LEU A 59 -6.95 9.36 1.99
CA LEU A 59 -7.81 8.19 1.93
C LEU A 59 -8.52 8.12 0.58
N VAL A 60 -8.47 6.95 -0.06
CA VAL A 60 -9.31 6.61 -1.21
C VAL A 60 -10.26 5.50 -0.81
N LEU A 61 -11.53 5.69 -1.11
CA LEU A 61 -12.57 4.67 -1.03
C LEU A 61 -13.03 4.33 -2.44
N ALA A 62 -13.24 3.04 -2.68
CA ALA A 62 -13.89 2.54 -3.87
C ALA A 62 -15.26 2.00 -3.49
N THR A 63 -16.29 2.42 -4.23
CA THR A 63 -17.66 1.94 -4.08
C THR A 63 -18.08 1.11 -5.28
N ASP A 64 -19.02 0.20 -5.10
CA ASP A 64 -19.63 -0.56 -6.18
C ASP A 64 -20.45 0.38 -7.11
N PRO A 65 -20.88 -0.12 -8.29
CA PRO A 65 -21.59 0.71 -9.27
C PRO A 65 -22.90 1.29 -8.74
N GLU A 66 -23.52 0.63 -7.79
CA GLU A 66 -24.75 1.06 -7.13
C GLU A 66 -24.47 2.15 -6.10
N GLY A 67 -23.20 2.39 -5.74
CA GLY A 67 -22.76 3.35 -4.73
C GLY A 67 -23.10 2.97 -3.30
N GLU A 68 -23.52 1.72 -3.09
CA GLU A 68 -24.04 1.26 -1.80
C GLU A 68 -22.98 0.66 -0.89
N ARG A 69 -21.98 -0.04 -1.47
CA ARG A 69 -20.98 -0.79 -0.73
C ARG A 69 -19.57 -0.30 -0.97
N ILE A 70 -18.78 -0.25 0.10
CA ILE A 70 -17.34 -0.03 0.01
C ILE A 70 -16.67 -1.35 -0.42
N ILE A 71 -15.99 -1.32 -1.57
CA ILE A 71 -15.34 -2.47 -2.17
C ILE A 71 -13.81 -2.40 -2.16
N GLY A 72 -13.27 -1.28 -1.70
CA GLY A 72 -11.84 -1.10 -1.52
C GLY A 72 -11.49 0.15 -0.75
N ILE A 73 -10.33 0.13 -0.12
CA ILE A 73 -9.76 1.24 0.64
C ILE A 73 -8.25 1.32 0.39
N LEU A 74 -7.74 2.54 0.31
CA LEU A 74 -6.32 2.85 0.41
C LEU A 74 -6.13 4.06 1.30
N GLY A 75 -5.51 3.85 2.46
CA GLY A 75 -5.17 4.89 3.42
C GLY A 75 -3.66 5.10 3.50
N ALA A 76 -3.21 6.35 3.53
CA ALA A 76 -1.82 6.72 3.57
C ALA A 76 -1.56 7.91 4.48
N LYS A 77 -0.28 8.06 4.88
CA LYS A 77 0.18 9.12 5.75
C LYS A 77 1.48 9.72 5.22
N ASP A 78 1.57 11.05 5.29
CA ASP A 78 2.80 11.78 5.03
C ASP A 78 3.67 11.81 6.29
N PHE A 79 4.94 11.46 6.13
CA PHE A 79 5.93 11.58 7.18
C PHE A 79 6.99 12.61 6.78
N VAL A 80 7.34 13.47 7.75
CA VAL A 80 8.44 14.42 7.64
C VAL A 80 9.33 14.24 8.85
N ARG A 81 10.61 13.88 8.63
CA ARG A 81 11.61 13.75 9.68
C ARG A 81 12.94 14.34 9.19
N GLY A 82 13.32 15.50 9.73
CA GLY A 82 14.48 16.21 9.24
C GLY A 82 14.33 16.56 7.75
N SER A 83 15.27 16.10 6.93
CA SER A 83 15.22 16.25 5.46
C SER A 83 14.49 15.12 4.74
N THR A 84 14.07 14.07 5.43
CA THR A 84 13.40 12.91 4.82
C THR A 84 11.91 13.11 4.86
N CYS A 85 11.30 13.19 3.65
CA CYS A 85 9.86 13.21 3.46
C CYS A 85 9.44 11.94 2.72
N PHE A 86 8.42 11.24 3.20
CA PHE A 86 7.90 10.06 2.50
C PHE A 86 6.40 9.88 2.69
N LEU A 87 5.78 9.31 1.67
CA LEU A 87 4.40 8.88 1.67
C LEU A 87 4.33 7.40 2.09
N TYR A 88 3.71 7.13 3.22
CA TYR A 88 3.55 5.78 3.73
C TYR A 88 2.16 5.24 3.41
N LEU A 89 2.10 4.22 2.55
CA LEU A 89 0.87 3.48 2.26
C LEU A 89 0.60 2.53 3.43
N TRP A 90 -0.39 2.88 4.25
CA TRP A 90 -0.65 2.18 5.52
C TRP A 90 -1.64 1.03 5.34
N THR A 91 -2.78 1.30 4.73
CA THR A 91 -3.85 0.33 4.54
C THR A 91 -4.18 0.23 3.06
N ALA A 92 -4.24 -0.99 2.54
CA ALA A 92 -4.73 -1.25 1.20
C ALA A 92 -5.52 -2.56 1.19
N MET A 93 -6.84 -2.47 0.99
CA MET A 93 -7.73 -3.62 0.97
C MET A 93 -8.66 -3.52 -0.25
N VAL A 94 -8.94 -4.67 -0.84
CA VAL A 94 -9.93 -4.82 -1.94
C VAL A 94 -10.69 -6.10 -1.67
N VAL A 95 -12.02 -6.04 -1.73
CA VAL A 95 -12.87 -7.20 -1.47
C VAL A 95 -12.65 -8.32 -2.48
N ASP A 96 -12.82 -9.57 -2.06
CA ASP A 96 -12.41 -10.77 -2.78
C ASP A 96 -12.96 -10.87 -4.21
N ARG A 97 -14.23 -10.48 -4.42
CA ARG A 97 -14.87 -10.51 -5.74
C ARG A 97 -14.19 -9.63 -6.79
N TYR A 98 -13.41 -8.62 -6.36
CA TYR A 98 -12.65 -7.72 -7.24
C TYR A 98 -11.16 -8.07 -7.30
N HIS A 99 -10.70 -9.14 -6.63
CA HIS A 99 -9.36 -9.65 -6.85
C HIS A 99 -9.16 -10.06 -8.31
N ARG A 100 -7.97 -9.85 -8.84
CA ARG A 100 -7.61 -10.08 -10.26
C ARG A 100 -8.37 -9.21 -11.27
N THR A 101 -9.05 -8.16 -10.81
CA THR A 101 -9.58 -7.10 -11.65
C THR A 101 -8.62 -5.92 -11.74
N SER A 102 -9.01 -4.87 -12.43
CA SER A 102 -8.24 -3.60 -12.47
C SER A 102 -8.40 -2.73 -11.22
N LEU A 103 -9.29 -3.07 -10.26
CA LEU A 103 -9.66 -2.18 -9.16
C LEU A 103 -8.44 -1.74 -8.34
N PHE A 104 -7.61 -2.66 -7.85
CA PHE A 104 -6.42 -2.31 -7.06
C PHE A 104 -5.47 -1.37 -7.82
N LYS A 105 -5.25 -1.63 -9.11
CA LYS A 105 -4.44 -0.75 -9.97
C LYS A 105 -5.07 0.63 -10.08
N ARG A 106 -6.38 0.73 -10.31
CA ARG A 106 -7.08 2.00 -10.49
C ARG A 106 -7.14 2.82 -9.21
N ILE A 107 -7.34 2.18 -8.04
CA ILE A 107 -7.25 2.83 -6.73
C ILE A 107 -5.86 3.49 -6.58
N ASN A 108 -4.79 2.74 -6.85
CA ASN A 108 -3.43 3.28 -6.72
C ASN A 108 -3.14 4.40 -7.72
N GLN A 109 -3.58 4.28 -8.98
CA GLN A 109 -3.39 5.33 -9.98
C GLN A 109 -4.15 6.61 -9.61
N PHE A 110 -5.41 6.47 -9.19
CA PHE A 110 -6.24 7.58 -8.74
C PHE A 110 -5.62 8.25 -7.50
N PHE A 111 -5.20 7.45 -6.51
CA PHE A 111 -4.55 7.90 -5.30
C PHE A 111 -3.29 8.73 -5.60
N LEU A 112 -2.35 8.19 -6.38
CA LEU A 112 -1.11 8.90 -6.73
C LEU A 112 -1.37 10.20 -7.48
N ARG A 113 -2.41 10.23 -8.35
CA ARG A 113 -2.85 11.44 -9.03
C ARG A 113 -3.32 12.49 -8.02
N GLN A 114 -4.23 12.12 -7.10
CA GLN A 114 -4.78 13.05 -6.12
C GLN A 114 -3.68 13.62 -5.19
N VAL A 115 -2.76 12.76 -4.73
CA VAL A 115 -1.60 13.20 -3.93
C VAL A 115 -0.72 14.17 -4.72
N SER A 116 -0.41 13.84 -5.99
CA SER A 116 0.42 14.69 -6.84
C SER A 116 -0.24 16.05 -7.13
N GLU A 117 -1.53 16.07 -7.45
CA GLU A 117 -2.29 17.30 -7.69
C GLU A 117 -2.33 18.21 -6.46
N ARG A 118 -2.53 17.61 -5.27
CA ARG A 118 -2.62 18.35 -4.02
C ARG A 118 -1.28 18.93 -3.57
N ASN A 119 -0.21 18.16 -3.69
CA ASN A 119 1.11 18.50 -3.16
C ASN A 119 2.03 19.18 -4.19
N GLY A 120 1.54 19.43 -5.42
CA GLY A 120 2.34 19.96 -6.51
C GLY A 120 3.38 18.98 -7.04
N GLY A 121 3.22 17.67 -6.74
CA GLY A 121 4.11 16.57 -7.14
C GLY A 121 4.01 15.39 -6.19
N LEU A 122 4.60 14.26 -6.54
CA LEU A 122 4.73 13.14 -5.63
C LEU A 122 5.91 13.36 -4.66
N PRO A 123 5.80 12.90 -3.41
CA PRO A 123 6.92 12.91 -2.49
C PRO A 123 8.07 12.05 -3.05
N PRO A 124 9.34 12.40 -2.74
CA PRO A 124 10.51 11.73 -3.32
C PRO A 124 10.62 10.25 -2.94
N LEU A 125 9.87 9.82 -1.94
CA LEU A 125 9.90 8.46 -1.43
C LEU A 125 8.49 7.96 -1.13
N ILE A 126 8.14 6.80 -1.70
CA ILE A 126 6.89 6.07 -1.43
C ILE A 126 7.25 4.80 -0.68
N VAL A 127 6.54 4.50 0.39
CA VAL A 127 6.88 3.44 1.35
C VAL A 127 5.65 2.61 1.68
N ALA A 128 5.82 1.31 1.87
CA ALA A 128 4.86 0.44 2.54
C ALA A 128 5.58 -0.66 3.32
N LYS A 129 4.93 -1.20 4.34
CA LYS A 129 5.28 -2.49 4.93
C LYS A 129 4.25 -3.50 4.46
N THR A 130 4.69 -4.63 3.95
CA THR A 130 3.76 -5.63 3.44
C THR A 130 4.28 -7.05 3.61
N TYR A 131 3.37 -7.99 3.84
CA TYR A 131 3.56 -9.43 3.71
C TYR A 131 3.00 -9.94 2.37
N ASN A 132 2.38 -9.04 1.58
CA ASN A 132 1.66 -9.40 0.36
C ASN A 132 2.53 -9.16 -0.89
N PRO A 133 2.90 -10.23 -1.64
CA PRO A 133 3.71 -10.09 -2.85
C PRO A 133 3.04 -9.25 -3.95
N VAL A 134 1.72 -9.09 -3.94
CA VAL A 134 1.01 -8.21 -4.89
C VAL A 134 1.38 -6.76 -4.65
N VAL A 135 1.48 -6.33 -3.38
CA VAL A 135 1.90 -4.96 -3.02
C VAL A 135 3.36 -4.73 -3.41
N TYR A 136 4.26 -5.66 -3.06
CA TYR A 136 5.65 -5.56 -3.50
C TYR A 136 5.77 -5.45 -5.03
N ASN A 137 5.04 -6.30 -5.77
CA ASN A 137 5.07 -6.27 -7.23
C ASN A 137 4.52 -4.95 -7.81
N MET A 138 3.60 -4.27 -7.12
CA MET A 138 3.17 -2.91 -7.45
C MET A 138 4.35 -1.92 -7.34
N PHE A 139 5.13 -1.96 -6.25
CA PHE A 139 6.32 -1.12 -6.08
C PHE A 139 7.38 -1.41 -7.15
N ARG A 140 7.63 -2.68 -7.47
CA ARG A 140 8.51 -3.10 -8.55
C ARG A 140 8.05 -2.54 -9.90
N ALA A 141 6.76 -2.67 -10.20
CA ALA A 141 6.20 -2.15 -11.45
C ALA A 141 6.22 -0.61 -11.51
N LEU A 142 6.06 0.06 -10.38
CA LEU A 142 6.18 1.52 -10.28
C LEU A 142 7.62 1.95 -10.58
N SER A 143 8.60 1.37 -9.89
CA SER A 143 10.02 1.64 -10.12
C SER A 143 10.44 1.42 -11.58
N ALA A 144 10.03 0.30 -12.19
CA ALA A 144 10.38 -0.03 -13.57
C ALA A 144 9.81 0.96 -14.61
N ARG A 145 8.76 1.71 -14.28
CA ARG A 145 8.11 2.67 -15.18
C ARG A 145 8.65 4.08 -15.08
N ILE A 146 9.33 4.41 -14.00
CA ILE A 146 9.82 5.77 -13.72
C ILE A 146 11.33 5.77 -13.94
N PRO A 147 11.86 6.48 -14.94
CA PRO A 147 13.28 6.58 -15.16
C PRO A 147 14.03 7.11 -13.93
N GLY A 148 15.11 6.43 -13.54
CA GLY A 148 15.92 6.79 -12.40
C GLY A 148 15.30 6.48 -11.03
N ALA A 149 14.10 5.87 -10.98
CA ALA A 149 13.55 5.40 -9.72
C ALA A 149 14.34 4.18 -9.21
N THR A 150 14.50 4.11 -7.88
CA THR A 150 15.20 3.02 -7.21
C THR A 150 14.25 2.27 -6.29
N LEU A 151 14.17 0.95 -6.47
CA LEU A 151 13.39 0.03 -5.63
C LEU A 151 14.23 -0.47 -4.44
N TYR A 152 13.59 -0.64 -3.28
CA TYR A 152 14.14 -1.35 -2.13
C TYR A 152 13.05 -2.19 -1.42
N PRO A 153 13.37 -3.42 -1.02
CA PRO A 153 14.53 -4.17 -1.50
C PRO A 153 14.36 -4.50 -2.97
N ASP A 154 15.47 -4.58 -3.71
CA ASP A 154 15.47 -5.15 -5.04
C ASP A 154 15.78 -6.66 -4.93
N LEU A 155 14.74 -7.49 -5.04
CA LEU A 155 14.87 -8.95 -4.89
C LEU A 155 15.60 -9.62 -6.08
N GLU A 156 15.91 -8.86 -7.13
CA GLU A 156 16.64 -9.34 -8.30
C GLU A 156 18.11 -8.91 -8.26
N ALA A 157 18.44 -7.92 -7.45
CA ALA A 157 19.80 -7.44 -7.31
C ALA A 157 20.64 -8.35 -6.40
N PRO A 158 21.91 -8.60 -6.70
CA PRO A 158 22.81 -9.39 -5.86
C PRO A 158 23.17 -8.68 -4.54
N ARG A 159 23.04 -7.36 -4.49
CA ARG A 159 23.24 -6.51 -3.32
C ARG A 159 22.34 -5.30 -3.39
N GLN A 160 21.90 -4.82 -2.23
CA GLN A 160 21.11 -3.60 -2.14
C GLN A 160 21.96 -2.35 -2.35
N CYS A 161 21.36 -1.30 -2.90
CA CYS A 161 22.01 0.01 -3.01
C CYS A 161 22.27 0.58 -1.61
N PRO A 162 23.53 0.93 -1.24
CA PRO A 162 23.87 1.39 0.11
C PRO A 162 23.03 2.58 0.57
N ASP A 163 22.81 3.58 -0.28
CA ASP A 163 21.98 4.75 0.04
C ASP A 163 20.53 4.36 0.36
N MET A 164 20.00 3.32 -0.30
CA MET A 164 18.65 2.82 -0.03
C MET A 164 18.59 2.03 1.28
N VAL A 165 19.67 1.34 1.62
CA VAL A 165 19.80 0.64 2.92
C VAL A 165 19.78 1.62 4.08
N ASP A 166 20.54 2.71 3.99
CA ASP A 166 20.57 3.74 5.04
C ASP A 166 19.23 4.46 5.14
N LEU A 167 18.63 4.80 4.00
CA LEU A 167 17.28 5.37 3.96
C LEU A 167 16.22 4.42 4.57
N ALA A 168 16.35 3.12 4.34
CA ALA A 168 15.44 2.12 4.91
C ALA A 168 15.53 2.07 6.45
N ARG A 169 16.74 2.18 7.01
CA ARG A 169 16.95 2.26 8.47
C ARG A 169 16.28 3.52 9.05
N ASP A 170 16.45 4.66 8.39
CA ASP A 170 15.83 5.92 8.81
C ASP A 170 14.31 5.87 8.77
N VAL A 171 13.75 5.31 7.70
CA VAL A 171 12.30 5.09 7.54
C VAL A 171 11.76 4.20 8.66
N VAL A 172 12.38 3.03 8.89
CA VAL A 172 11.92 2.11 9.95
C VAL A 172 12.01 2.76 11.33
N GLY A 173 13.08 3.47 11.63
CA GLY A 173 13.24 4.23 12.87
C GLY A 173 12.20 5.35 13.04
N THR A 174 11.68 5.89 11.91
CA THR A 174 10.59 6.88 11.92
C THR A 174 9.24 6.22 12.15
N LEU A 175 8.98 5.06 11.54
CA LEU A 175 7.72 4.34 11.69
C LEU A 175 7.55 3.80 13.12
N SER A 176 8.59 3.22 13.70
CA SER A 176 8.61 2.79 15.10
C SER A 176 10.02 2.41 15.56
N ALA A 177 10.41 2.88 16.73
CA ALA A 177 11.68 2.53 17.37
C ALA A 177 11.80 1.03 17.73
N ASN A 178 10.68 0.32 17.79
CA ASN A 178 10.63 -1.10 18.18
C ASN A 178 10.76 -2.05 16.98
N LEU A 179 10.69 -1.53 15.75
CA LEU A 179 10.85 -2.34 14.55
C LEU A 179 12.33 -2.65 14.32
N ARG A 180 12.60 -3.88 13.91
CA ARG A 180 13.93 -4.32 13.48
C ARG A 180 13.89 -4.60 11.99
N LEU A 181 14.86 -4.07 11.27
CA LEU A 181 15.02 -4.26 9.83
C LEU A 181 16.26 -5.13 9.56
N ASP A 182 16.05 -6.22 8.85
CA ASP A 182 17.14 -6.83 8.09
C ASP A 182 17.34 -6.02 6.82
N ALA A 183 18.39 -5.23 6.78
CA ALA A 183 18.59 -4.25 5.73
C ALA A 183 19.02 -4.86 4.38
N GLU A 184 19.48 -6.12 4.36
CA GLU A 184 19.83 -6.81 3.12
C GLU A 184 18.59 -7.36 2.40
N THR A 185 17.61 -7.80 3.17
CA THR A 185 16.39 -8.43 2.63
C THR A 185 15.16 -7.52 2.68
N GLY A 186 15.23 -6.43 3.44
CA GLY A 186 14.07 -5.58 3.72
C GLY A 186 13.09 -6.20 4.72
N LEU A 187 13.40 -7.36 5.30
CA LEU A 187 12.52 -8.07 6.23
C LEU A 187 12.41 -7.34 7.57
N ILE A 188 11.19 -7.24 8.06
CA ILE A 188 10.85 -6.76 9.40
C ILE A 188 10.23 -7.92 10.18
N PRO A 189 11.03 -8.68 10.95
CA PRO A 189 10.53 -9.81 11.71
C PRO A 189 9.47 -9.40 12.72
N GLY A 190 8.34 -10.09 12.73
CA GLY A 190 7.23 -9.79 13.62
C GLY A 190 6.55 -8.44 13.37
N GLY A 191 6.77 -7.81 12.23
CA GLY A 191 6.23 -6.48 11.91
C GLY A 191 4.71 -6.39 11.90
N GLN A 192 4.03 -7.53 11.79
CA GLN A 192 2.58 -7.66 11.77
C GLN A 192 1.96 -7.85 13.16
N ARG A 193 2.72 -8.37 14.15
CA ARG A 193 2.18 -8.87 15.43
C ARG A 193 1.37 -7.85 16.22
N SER A 194 1.73 -6.57 16.14
CA SER A 194 1.04 -5.51 16.88
C SER A 194 -0.27 -5.07 16.24
N VAL A 195 -0.47 -5.37 14.97
CA VAL A 195 -1.63 -4.89 14.20
C VAL A 195 -2.70 -5.98 14.07
N ALA A 196 -2.31 -7.16 13.60
CA ALA A 196 -3.22 -8.27 13.41
C ALA A 196 -2.40 -9.57 13.25
N PRO A 197 -2.08 -10.28 14.34
CA PRO A 197 -1.14 -11.41 14.33
C PRO A 197 -1.54 -12.55 13.39
N ASP A 198 -2.84 -12.74 13.15
CA ASP A 198 -3.39 -13.82 12.31
C ASP A 198 -4.29 -13.28 11.19
N PHE A 199 -4.08 -12.03 10.78
CA PHE A 199 -4.94 -11.36 9.80
C PHE A 199 -4.97 -12.06 8.44
N PHE A 200 -3.91 -12.78 8.07
CA PHE A 200 -3.74 -13.33 6.72
C PHE A 200 -3.71 -14.85 6.70
N PRO A 201 -4.85 -15.51 6.46
CA PRO A 201 -4.90 -16.97 6.39
C PRO A 201 -4.19 -17.54 5.17
N ARG A 202 -4.02 -16.73 4.11
CA ARG A 202 -3.33 -17.14 2.87
C ARG A 202 -2.60 -15.96 2.24
N MET A 203 -1.36 -16.22 1.79
CA MET A 203 -0.61 -15.27 1.00
C MET A 203 -1.25 -15.14 -0.39
N ALA A 204 -1.57 -13.90 -0.80
CA ALA A 204 -1.96 -13.63 -2.18
C ALA A 204 -0.77 -13.88 -3.11
N MET A 205 -1.07 -14.23 -4.37
CA MET A 205 -0.03 -14.44 -5.38
C MET A 205 -0.02 -13.27 -6.37
N SER A 206 1.16 -12.70 -6.59
CA SER A 206 1.37 -11.69 -7.62
C SER A 206 1.49 -12.33 -9.01
N SER A 207 1.49 -11.52 -10.06
CA SER A 207 1.79 -11.99 -11.42
C SER A 207 3.27 -12.30 -11.67
N HIS A 208 4.15 -12.06 -10.69
CA HIS A 208 5.60 -12.24 -10.81
C HIS A 208 6.10 -13.41 -9.96
N ALA A 209 6.48 -14.52 -10.62
CA ALA A 209 6.82 -15.77 -9.97
C ALA A 209 7.95 -15.61 -8.93
N ARG A 210 9.07 -14.97 -9.30
CA ARG A 210 10.21 -14.77 -8.39
C ARG A 210 9.83 -14.02 -7.10
N THR A 211 8.94 -13.02 -7.21
CA THR A 211 8.43 -12.33 -6.03
C THR A 211 7.66 -13.30 -5.14
N ASN A 212 6.78 -14.11 -5.72
CA ASN A 212 6.01 -15.10 -4.98
C ASN A 212 6.92 -16.10 -4.27
N ASP A 213 7.91 -16.65 -4.99
CA ASP A 213 8.88 -17.62 -4.46
C ASP A 213 9.67 -17.03 -3.28
N HIS A 214 10.10 -15.77 -3.41
CA HIS A 214 10.80 -15.07 -2.33
C HIS A 214 9.93 -14.92 -1.08
N PHE A 215 8.68 -14.47 -1.26
CA PHE A 215 7.76 -14.29 -0.12
C PHE A 215 7.44 -15.62 0.55
N VAL A 216 7.19 -16.67 -0.22
CA VAL A 216 6.93 -18.02 0.34
C VAL A 216 8.13 -18.53 1.12
N ALA A 217 9.35 -18.29 0.65
CA ALA A 217 10.57 -18.81 1.26
C ALA A 217 11.04 -18.00 2.49
N HIS A 218 10.77 -16.70 2.55
CA HIS A 218 11.44 -15.79 3.49
C HIS A 218 10.51 -14.95 4.37
N VAL A 219 9.21 -14.85 4.05
CA VAL A 219 8.27 -14.00 4.80
C VAL A 219 7.32 -14.88 5.61
N GLY A 220 7.55 -14.93 6.91
CA GLY A 220 6.66 -15.64 7.84
C GLY A 220 5.31 -14.93 8.01
N SER A 221 4.34 -15.63 8.61
CA SER A 221 2.97 -15.13 8.79
C SER A 221 2.87 -13.85 9.63
N SER A 222 3.86 -13.60 10.50
CA SER A 222 3.94 -12.39 11.34
C SER A 222 4.91 -11.34 10.81
N ASP A 223 5.61 -11.61 9.70
CA ASP A 223 6.66 -10.76 9.18
C ASP A 223 6.13 -9.81 8.10
N GLN A 224 6.90 -8.77 7.82
CA GLN A 224 6.63 -7.85 6.72
C GLN A 224 7.92 -7.53 5.97
N ILE A 225 7.80 -7.16 4.71
CA ILE A 225 8.90 -6.53 3.96
C ILE A 225 8.63 -5.03 3.89
N LEU A 226 9.66 -4.22 4.18
CA LEU A 226 9.67 -2.80 3.89
C LEU A 226 9.86 -2.61 2.37
N CYS A 227 8.85 -2.11 1.69
CA CYS A 227 8.93 -1.76 0.28
C CYS A 227 9.11 -0.26 0.13
N MET A 228 10.07 0.18 -0.67
CA MET A 228 10.28 1.60 -0.95
C MET A 228 10.57 1.83 -2.43
N VAL A 229 10.06 2.91 -2.97
CA VAL A 229 10.48 3.47 -4.26
C VAL A 229 10.92 4.90 -4.04
N ARG A 230 12.22 5.16 -4.28
CA ARG A 230 12.76 6.52 -4.33
C ARG A 230 12.65 7.03 -5.75
N LEU A 231 11.99 8.17 -5.92
CA LEU A 231 11.85 8.86 -7.20
C LEU A 231 13.08 9.73 -7.46
N ALA A 232 13.55 9.74 -8.70
CA ALA A 232 14.60 10.66 -9.09
C ALA A 232 14.07 12.12 -9.12
N PRO A 233 14.91 13.12 -8.84
CA PRO A 233 14.53 14.52 -9.08
C PRO A 233 14.06 14.72 -10.52
N GLY A 234 12.94 15.41 -10.70
CA GLY A 234 12.34 15.66 -12.02
C GLY A 234 11.56 14.47 -12.61
N ALA A 235 11.24 13.45 -11.82
CA ALA A 235 10.42 12.31 -12.25
C ALA A 235 8.93 12.66 -12.44
N GLU A 236 8.45 13.79 -11.92
CA GLU A 236 7.04 14.19 -11.93
C GLU A 236 6.38 14.13 -13.33
N PRO A 237 6.99 14.63 -14.41
CA PRO A 237 6.37 14.57 -15.74
C PRO A 237 6.11 13.14 -16.21
N TYR A 238 7.00 12.20 -15.88
CA TYR A 238 6.86 10.79 -16.23
C TYR A 238 5.75 10.10 -15.43
N VAL A 239 5.64 10.44 -14.15
CA VAL A 239 4.56 9.94 -13.28
C VAL A 239 3.21 10.38 -13.83
N GLN A 240 3.04 11.65 -14.14
CA GLN A 240 1.81 12.19 -14.71
C GLN A 240 1.44 11.55 -16.07
N GLN A 241 2.41 11.33 -16.94
CA GLN A 241 2.14 10.79 -18.28
C GLN A 241 1.90 9.28 -18.33
N ARG A 242 2.55 8.48 -17.48
CA ARG A 242 2.59 7.01 -17.62
C ARG A 242 1.92 6.23 -16.49
N ILE A 243 1.69 6.86 -15.36
CA ILE A 243 1.12 6.19 -14.19
C ILE A 243 -0.28 6.72 -13.90
N ILE A 244 -0.48 8.00 -14.10
CA ILE A 244 -1.71 8.72 -13.75
C ILE A 244 -2.70 8.74 -14.93
N ARG A 245 -2.26 8.59 -16.16
CA ARG A 245 -3.12 8.38 -17.35
C ARG A 245 -3.38 6.89 -17.54
#